data_8beca7ab7f5548009c83f3957b4132c8
#
_entry.id   8beca7ab7f5548009c83f3957b4132c8
#
_cell.length_a   1.000
_cell.length_b   1.000
_cell.length_c   1.000
_cell.angle_alpha   90.00
_cell.angle_beta   90.00
_cell.angle_gamma   90.00
#
_symmetry.space_group_name_H-M   'P 1'
#
loop_
_entity.id
_entity.type
_entity.pdbx_description
1 polymer ?
#
loop_
_entity_poly.entity_id
_entity_poly.type
_entity_poly.pdbx_seq_one_letter_code
_entity_poly.pdbx_strand_id
1 'polypeptide(L)'
;MDAMGNKTIIKTRVTYVFNGYGDLTLTDVALVWNKSATSYLAFGIMGAATDNHLMIPLKDISGIGTYTYFPGGGLLVTTKTGKEHKFSFKHKRDFKVIYEYLMNEVI
;
A
#
# COMPACT_ATOMS: atom_id res chain seq x y z
N MET A 1 -20.11 -9.14 2.59
CA MET A 1 -19.83 -8.34 3.67
C MET A 1 -18.74 -8.94 4.46
N ASP A 2 -18.11 -8.20 5.07
CA ASP A 2 -17.10 -8.79 5.79
C ASP A 2 -17.50 -8.88 7.23
N ALA A 3 -17.43 -10.11 7.70
CA ALA A 3 -17.85 -10.44 9.04
C ALA A 3 -17.03 -9.71 10.08
N MET A 4 -15.90 -9.17 9.70
CA MET A 4 -15.04 -8.44 10.60
C MET A 4 -15.39 -6.97 10.66
N GLY A 5 -16.35 -6.54 9.88
CA GLY A 5 -16.72 -5.14 9.85
C GLY A 5 -15.77 -4.27 9.07
N ASN A 6 -14.87 -4.87 8.31
CA ASN A 6 -13.92 -4.10 7.53
C ASN A 6 -14.63 -3.28 6.47
N LYS A 7 -14.34 -2.01 6.44
CA LYS A 7 -14.94 -1.12 5.48
C LYS A 7 -13.84 -0.58 4.57
N THR A 8 -14.00 -0.80 3.27
CA THR A 8 -13.03 -0.28 2.30
C THR A 8 -13.17 1.23 2.19
N ILE A 9 -12.09 1.93 2.46
CA ILE A 9 -12.04 3.37 2.31
C ILE A 9 -11.73 3.73 0.87
N ILE A 10 -10.70 3.09 0.30
CA ILE A 10 -10.30 3.35 -1.06
C ILE A 10 -9.45 2.20 -1.56
N LYS A 11 -9.53 1.94 -2.88
CA LYS A 11 -8.67 0.96 -3.55
C LYS A 11 -8.04 1.64 -4.75
N THR A 12 -6.73 1.54 -4.89
CA THR A 12 -6.01 2.23 -5.95
C THR A 12 -4.85 1.40 -6.45
N ARG A 13 -4.40 1.71 -7.66
CA ARG A 13 -3.27 1.01 -8.28
C ARG A 13 -1.96 1.66 -7.85
N VAL A 14 -1.04 0.84 -7.36
CA VAL A 14 0.27 1.33 -6.92
C VAL A 14 1.37 0.38 -7.37
N THR A 15 2.61 0.86 -7.29
CA THR A 15 3.79 0.01 -7.37
C THR A 15 4.35 -0.13 -5.97
N TYR A 16 4.40 -1.35 -5.47
CA TYR A 16 5.08 -1.63 -4.21
C TYR A 16 6.55 -1.82 -4.58
N VAL A 17 7.36 -0.87 -4.15
CA VAL A 17 8.74 -0.75 -4.63
C VAL A 17 9.50 -2.07 -4.47
N PHE A 18 10.14 -2.52 -5.56
CA PHE A 18 10.88 -3.78 -5.67
C PHE A 18 10.01 -5.03 -5.67
N ASN A 19 8.69 -4.89 -5.54
CA ASN A 19 7.81 -6.06 -5.51
C ASN A 19 6.84 -6.12 -6.68
N GLY A 20 6.49 -5.00 -7.27
CA GLY A 20 5.70 -4.99 -8.49
C GLY A 20 4.42 -4.19 -8.40
N TYR A 21 3.64 -4.28 -9.46
CA TYR A 21 2.37 -3.57 -9.56
C TYR A 21 1.28 -4.31 -8.83
N GLY A 22 0.35 -3.58 -8.28
CA GLY A 22 -0.78 -4.19 -7.63
C GLY A 22 -1.81 -3.20 -7.17
N ASP A 23 -2.80 -3.69 -6.44
CA ASP A 23 -3.85 -2.86 -5.87
C ASP A 23 -3.58 -2.66 -4.39
N LEU A 24 -3.60 -1.42 -3.97
CA LEU A 24 -3.50 -1.07 -2.56
C LEU A 24 -4.89 -0.70 -2.08
N THR A 25 -5.37 -1.40 -1.07
CA THR A 25 -6.69 -1.19 -0.49
C THR A 25 -6.52 -0.70 0.94
N LEU A 26 -7.11 0.44 1.23
CA LEU A 26 -7.17 0.94 2.60
C LEU A 26 -8.54 0.61 3.16
N THR A 27 -8.55 -0.13 4.26
CA THR A 27 -9.77 -0.39 5.01
C THR A 27 -9.69 0.34 6.34
N ASP A 28 -10.75 0.23 7.14
CA ASP A 28 -10.76 0.84 8.46
C ASP A 28 -9.87 0.13 9.46
N VAL A 29 -9.29 -1.01 9.10
CA VAL A 29 -8.43 -1.78 10.02
C VAL A 29 -7.06 -2.12 9.43
N ALA A 30 -6.87 -2.02 8.13
CA ALA A 30 -5.62 -2.48 7.53
C ALA A 30 -5.35 -1.82 6.19
N LEU A 31 -4.08 -1.84 5.82
CA LEU A 31 -3.60 -1.45 4.49
C LEU A 31 -3.18 -2.74 3.81
N VAL A 32 -3.80 -3.05 2.66
CA VAL A 32 -3.59 -4.34 2.00
C VAL A 32 -3.13 -4.12 0.56
N TRP A 33 -2.06 -4.81 0.18
CA TRP A 33 -1.56 -4.76 -1.20
C TRP A 33 -1.59 -6.16 -1.79
N ASN A 34 -2.12 -6.27 -3.02
CA ASN A 34 -2.16 -7.52 -3.76
C ASN A 34 -1.52 -7.32 -5.13
N LYS A 35 -0.58 -8.18 -5.48
CA LYS A 35 0.11 -8.11 -6.76
C LYS A 35 -0.86 -8.45 -7.90
N SER A 36 -0.79 -7.66 -8.98
CA SER A 36 -1.65 -7.88 -10.12
C SER A 36 -1.08 -8.97 -11.06
N ALA A 37 -1.94 -9.55 -11.89
CA ALA A 37 -1.51 -10.52 -12.87
C ALA A 37 -0.52 -9.92 -13.87
N THR A 38 -0.73 -8.65 -14.22
CA THR A 38 0.20 -7.95 -15.12
C THR A 38 1.60 -7.90 -14.54
N SER A 39 1.70 -7.74 -13.23
CA SER A 39 3.00 -7.70 -12.57
C SER A 39 3.73 -9.03 -12.70
N TYR A 40 2.99 -10.14 -12.58
CA TYR A 40 3.61 -11.45 -12.78
C TYR A 40 4.17 -11.60 -14.18
N LEU A 41 3.41 -11.16 -15.18
CA LEU A 41 3.86 -11.24 -16.56
C LEU A 41 5.07 -10.35 -16.81
N ALA A 42 5.09 -9.17 -16.20
CA ALA A 42 6.16 -8.21 -16.41
C ALA A 42 7.48 -8.65 -15.77
N PHE A 43 7.42 -9.28 -14.60
CA PHE A 43 8.61 -9.63 -13.86
C PHE A 43 9.01 -11.09 -13.97
N GLY A 44 8.16 -11.94 -14.54
CA GLY A 44 8.50 -13.34 -14.79
C GLY A 44 8.94 -14.07 -13.53
N ILE A 45 10.04 -14.80 -13.66
CA ILE A 45 10.55 -15.60 -12.55
C ILE A 45 10.95 -14.72 -11.37
N MET A 46 11.45 -13.53 -11.65
CA MET A 46 11.82 -12.62 -10.57
C MET A 46 10.61 -12.16 -9.79
N GLY A 47 9.48 -11.99 -10.48
CA GLY A 47 8.24 -11.63 -9.80
C GLY A 47 7.77 -12.72 -8.85
N ALA A 48 8.06 -13.98 -9.17
CA ALA A 48 7.68 -15.09 -8.30
C ALA A 48 8.49 -15.12 -7.00
N ALA A 49 9.65 -14.47 -6.99
CA ALA A 49 10.49 -14.46 -5.81
C ALA A 49 10.14 -13.32 -4.84
N THR A 50 9.21 -12.44 -5.20
CA THR A 50 8.81 -11.33 -4.35
C THR A 50 7.46 -11.60 -3.71
N ASP A 51 7.09 -10.75 -2.76
CA ASP A 51 5.81 -10.89 -2.09
C ASP A 51 4.65 -10.66 -3.07
N ASN A 52 3.61 -11.49 -2.94
CA ASN A 52 2.41 -11.37 -3.75
C ASN A 52 1.29 -10.65 -3.02
N HIS A 53 1.40 -10.58 -1.71
CA HIS A 53 0.34 -10.09 -0.84
C HIS A 53 0.98 -9.50 0.40
N LEU A 54 0.48 -8.35 0.81
CA LEU A 54 0.97 -7.69 2.02
C LEU A 54 -0.23 -7.14 2.77
N MET A 55 -0.29 -7.39 4.07
CA MET A 55 -1.31 -6.78 4.91
C MET A 55 -0.61 -6.13 6.10
N ILE A 56 -0.89 -4.84 6.30
CA ILE A 56 -0.36 -4.08 7.42
C ILE A 56 -1.54 -3.62 8.26
N PRO A 57 -1.75 -4.21 9.44
CA PRO A 57 -2.78 -3.69 10.34
C PRO A 57 -2.48 -2.24 10.69
N LEU A 58 -3.49 -1.39 10.70
CA LEU A 58 -3.28 0.02 10.98
C LEU A 58 -2.65 0.22 12.36
N LYS A 59 -2.98 -0.64 13.31
CA LYS A 59 -2.42 -0.56 14.66
C LYS A 59 -0.92 -0.84 14.71
N ASP A 60 -0.37 -1.45 13.67
CA ASP A 60 1.06 -1.75 13.61
C ASP A 60 1.87 -0.66 12.92
N ILE A 61 1.24 0.37 12.43
CA ILE A 61 1.93 1.47 11.77
C ILE A 61 2.44 2.44 12.83
N SER A 62 3.75 2.69 12.81
CA SER A 62 4.36 3.63 13.75
C SER A 62 4.64 4.98 13.11
N GLY A 63 4.73 5.06 11.79
CA GLY A 63 5.01 6.33 11.13
C GLY A 63 4.66 6.29 9.67
N ILE A 64 4.42 7.46 9.12
CA ILE A 64 4.10 7.64 7.71
C ILE A 64 4.92 8.80 7.18
N GLY A 65 5.48 8.61 5.98
CA GLY A 65 6.19 9.68 5.31
C GLY A 65 5.83 9.72 3.84
N THR A 66 6.39 10.69 3.16
CA THR A 66 6.23 10.83 1.72
C THR A 66 7.60 10.87 1.08
N TYR A 67 7.64 10.48 -0.19
CA TYR A 67 8.84 10.67 -0.98
C TYR A 67 8.43 11.04 -2.39
N THR A 68 9.27 11.83 -3.05
CA THR A 68 8.97 12.33 -4.38
C THR A 68 9.71 11.49 -5.41
N TYR A 69 9.05 10.47 -5.90
CA TYR A 69 9.66 9.55 -6.84
C TYR A 69 8.91 9.51 -8.15
N PHE A 70 7.59 9.61 -8.09
CA PHE A 70 6.72 9.55 -9.25
C PHE A 70 5.70 10.68 -9.18
N PRO A 71 5.12 11.06 -10.32
CA PRO A 71 4.17 12.16 -10.35
C PRO A 71 2.97 11.99 -9.42
N GLY A 72 2.56 10.75 -9.18
CA GLY A 72 1.41 10.49 -8.32
C GLY A 72 1.70 10.50 -6.84
N GLY A 73 2.98 10.61 -6.47
CA GLY A 73 3.36 10.63 -5.06
C GLY A 73 3.81 9.29 -4.54
N GLY A 74 4.60 9.30 -3.50
CA GLY A 74 5.09 8.10 -2.84
C GLY A 74 4.77 8.10 -1.37
N LEU A 75 4.31 6.96 -0.87
CA LEU A 75 3.96 6.77 0.53
C LEU A 75 4.97 5.83 1.18
N LEU A 76 5.51 6.26 2.31
CA LEU A 76 6.40 5.44 3.12
C LEU A 76 5.66 5.08 4.39
N VAL A 77 5.50 3.77 4.63
CA VAL A 77 4.84 3.26 5.82
C VAL A 77 5.88 2.55 6.66
N THR A 78 6.02 2.95 7.92
CA THR A 78 6.93 2.32 8.85
C THR A 78 6.12 1.61 9.92
N THR A 79 6.44 0.34 10.16
CA THR A 79 5.74 -0.44 11.18
C THR A 79 6.45 -0.35 12.52
N LYS A 80 5.79 -0.82 13.57
CA LYS A 80 6.34 -0.80 14.92
C LYS A 80 7.58 -1.68 15.07
N THR A 81 7.78 -2.61 14.14
CA THR A 81 8.99 -3.45 14.14
C THR A 81 10.13 -2.78 13.38
N GLY A 82 9.91 -1.58 12.84
CA GLY A 82 10.93 -0.86 12.09
C GLY A 82 10.97 -1.18 10.61
N LYS A 83 10.06 -2.01 10.12
CA LYS A 83 10.02 -2.37 8.72
C LYS A 83 9.40 -1.23 7.91
N GLU A 84 9.97 -0.97 6.74
CA GLU A 84 9.49 0.10 5.86
C GLU A 84 8.90 -0.47 4.59
N HIS A 85 7.79 0.12 4.16
CA HIS A 85 7.12 -0.25 2.91
C HIS A 85 6.91 1.00 2.09
N LYS A 86 7.29 0.96 0.81
CA LYS A 86 7.20 2.11 -0.09
C LYS A 86 6.24 1.80 -1.22
N PHE A 87 5.27 2.68 -1.40
CA PHE A 87 4.27 2.54 -2.46
C PHE A 87 4.30 3.79 -3.34
N SER A 88 4.39 3.60 -4.65
CA SER A 88 4.33 4.70 -5.60
C SER A 88 2.97 4.71 -6.27
N PHE A 89 2.30 5.85 -6.23
CA PHE A 89 0.91 5.96 -6.68
C PHE A 89 0.86 6.46 -8.11
N LYS A 90 -0.10 5.94 -8.84
CA LYS A 90 -0.38 6.41 -10.18
C LYS A 90 -1.22 7.70 -10.15
N HIS A 91 -2.07 7.83 -9.14
CA HIS A 91 -2.99 8.96 -9.04
C HIS A 91 -2.76 9.74 -7.75
N LYS A 92 -2.44 11.01 -7.90
CA LYS A 92 -2.15 11.87 -6.76
C LYS A 92 -3.35 12.03 -5.83
N ARG A 93 -4.56 12.04 -6.39
CA ARG A 93 -5.77 12.15 -5.58
C ARG A 93 -5.88 10.98 -4.60
N ASP A 94 -5.62 9.78 -5.08
CA ASP A 94 -5.72 8.59 -4.24
C ASP A 94 -4.64 8.57 -3.18
N PHE A 95 -3.44 9.02 -3.53
CA PHE A 95 -2.37 9.16 -2.56
C PHE A 95 -2.78 10.10 -1.42
N LYS A 96 -3.37 11.24 -1.75
CA LYS A 96 -3.78 12.20 -0.72
C LYS A 96 -4.85 11.62 0.20
N VAL A 97 -5.81 10.90 -0.35
CA VAL A 97 -6.86 10.29 0.46
C VAL A 97 -6.26 9.34 1.49
N ILE A 98 -5.36 8.47 1.05
CA ILE A 98 -4.75 7.49 1.93
C ILE A 98 -3.84 8.17 2.95
N TYR A 99 -3.02 9.10 2.50
CA TYR A 99 -2.10 9.80 3.39
C TYR A 99 -2.86 10.54 4.50
N GLU A 100 -3.91 11.27 4.13
CA GLU A 100 -4.68 12.04 5.09
C GLU A 100 -5.42 11.14 6.07
N TYR A 101 -5.98 10.04 5.57
CA TYR A 101 -6.65 9.10 6.46
C TYR A 101 -5.67 8.54 7.50
N LEU A 102 -4.50 8.10 7.05
CA LEU A 102 -3.52 7.53 7.96
C LEU A 102 -3.00 8.57 8.96
N MET A 103 -2.80 9.80 8.52
CA MET A 103 -2.32 10.83 9.43
C MET A 103 -3.38 11.19 10.47
N ASN A 104 -4.64 11.15 10.10
CA ASN A 104 -5.71 11.56 11.03
C ASN A 104 -6.17 10.43 11.93
N GLU A 105 -6.18 9.20 11.42
CA GLU A 105 -6.79 8.07 12.14
C GLU A 105 -5.77 7.15 12.79
N VAL A 106 -4.51 7.18 12.36
CA VAL A 106 -3.51 6.20 12.80
C VAL A 106 -2.38 6.86 13.55
N ILE A 107 -1.90 7.99 13.07
CA ILE A 107 -0.81 8.73 13.69
C ILE A 107 -1.34 9.92 14.54
#